data_094020d53725f8bdc4890fcbe71b792e
#
_entry.id   094020d53725f8bdc4890fcbe71b792e
#
_cell.length_a   1.000
_cell.length_b   1.000
_cell.length_c   1.000
_cell.angle_alpha   90.00
_cell.angle_beta   90.00
_cell.angle_gamma   90.00
#
_symmetry.space_group_name_H-M   'P 1'
#
loop_
_entity.id
_entity.type
_entity.pdbx_description
1 polymer ?
#
loop_
_entity_poly.entity_id
_entity_poly.type
_entity_poly.pdbx_seq_one_letter_code
_entity_poly.pdbx_strand_id
1 'polypeptide(L)'
;MYCHNPDTWATAEAAIRATPEEALAKALRYRDYWGEEGGVTVSGGEPMLQAEFVAELFELAHAEGVSTCLDTAAGPFRRDSAAIRRLLAATDTVLLDVKAMDPALHRKVTGADSAAVFDCAKYLAENAIPTWIRHVNVPGLTDSAEELRALEAFVATLPNVVKTEYLPYHAYGVEKWRALGIPYPLDGLTA
;
A
#
# COMPACT_ATOMS: atom_id res chain seq x y z
N MET A 1 12.09 -7.00 -1.99
CA MET A 1 12.72 -7.97 -2.94
C MET A 1 11.97 -8.07 -4.26
N TYR A 2 10.66 -7.95 -4.29
CA TYR A 2 9.81 -8.18 -5.49
C TYR A 2 8.98 -6.96 -5.88
N CYS A 3 9.50 -5.76 -5.64
CA CYS A 3 8.80 -4.52 -6.00
C CYS A 3 8.57 -4.43 -7.51
N HIS A 4 7.34 -4.14 -7.93
CA HIS A 4 7.00 -3.95 -9.34
C HIS A 4 7.37 -2.56 -9.86
N ASN A 5 7.59 -1.61 -8.97
CA ASN A 5 7.89 -0.22 -9.29
C ASN A 5 9.18 0.26 -8.61
N PRO A 6 10.35 -0.40 -8.85
CA PRO A 6 11.62 0.03 -8.27
C PRO A 6 12.04 1.43 -8.76
N ASP A 7 11.50 1.86 -9.88
CA ASP A 7 11.62 3.21 -10.45
C ASP A 7 11.10 4.32 -9.51
N THR A 8 10.23 3.98 -8.54
CA THR A 8 9.74 4.93 -7.54
C THR A 8 10.66 5.13 -6.33
N TRP A 9 11.76 4.39 -6.24
CA TRP A 9 12.69 4.48 -5.09
C TRP A 9 13.58 5.73 -5.11
N ALA A 10 13.74 6.33 -6.26
CA ALA A 10 14.47 7.58 -6.42
C ALA A 10 13.58 8.61 -7.13
N THR A 11 13.82 9.89 -6.82
CA THR A 11 13.14 10.96 -7.54
C THR A 11 13.66 10.96 -8.97
N ALA A 12 12.84 10.50 -9.92
CA ALA A 12 13.21 10.48 -11.32
C ALA A 12 13.09 11.91 -11.90
N GLU A 13 13.98 12.26 -12.84
CA GLU A 13 13.86 13.50 -13.61
C GLU A 13 12.50 13.60 -14.33
N ALA A 14 11.89 12.46 -14.65
CA ALA A 14 10.58 12.34 -15.27
C ALA A 14 9.41 12.43 -14.28
N ALA A 15 9.63 12.64 -12.98
CA ALA A 15 8.55 12.76 -12.00
C ALA A 15 7.71 14.00 -12.28
N ILE A 16 6.40 13.81 -12.37
CA ILE A 16 5.46 14.90 -12.56
C ILE A 16 5.25 15.56 -11.20
N ARG A 17 5.49 16.86 -11.12
CA ARG A 17 5.10 17.67 -9.97
C ARG A 17 3.69 18.20 -10.21
N ALA A 18 2.83 18.03 -9.23
CA ALA A 18 1.45 18.48 -9.28
C ALA A 18 1.00 18.97 -7.89
N THR A 19 0.01 19.85 -7.85
CA THR A 19 -0.72 20.14 -6.62
C THR A 19 -1.82 19.09 -6.40
N PRO A 20 -2.42 18.98 -5.19
CA PRO A 20 -3.56 18.09 -4.95
C PRO A 20 -4.74 18.39 -5.89
N GLU A 21 -5.03 19.67 -6.18
CA GLU A 21 -6.09 20.08 -7.08
C GLU A 21 -5.83 19.64 -8.53
N GLU A 22 -4.59 19.80 -8.99
CA GLU A 22 -4.19 19.37 -10.34
C GLU A 22 -4.28 17.84 -10.48
N ALA A 23 -3.89 17.10 -9.43
CA ALA A 23 -3.98 15.66 -9.39
C ALA A 23 -5.44 15.20 -9.41
N LEU A 24 -6.31 15.80 -8.58
CA LEU A 24 -7.74 15.51 -8.56
C LEU A 24 -8.40 15.85 -9.89
N ALA A 25 -8.14 17.05 -10.44
CA ALA A 25 -8.72 17.45 -11.72
C ALA A 25 -8.36 16.47 -12.85
N LYS A 26 -7.17 15.87 -12.78
CA LYS A 26 -6.72 14.84 -13.73
C LYS A 26 -7.49 13.52 -13.55
N ALA A 27 -7.71 13.10 -12.30
CA ALA A 27 -8.48 11.91 -11.97
C ALA A 27 -9.96 12.07 -12.39
N LEU A 28 -10.58 13.21 -12.09
CA LEU A 28 -11.99 13.50 -12.39
C LEU A 28 -12.34 13.44 -13.89
N ARG A 29 -11.36 13.57 -14.79
CA ARG A 29 -11.59 13.38 -16.25
C ARG A 29 -12.09 11.97 -16.60
N TYR A 30 -11.86 11.02 -15.73
CA TYR A 30 -12.23 9.61 -15.90
C TYR A 30 -13.46 9.22 -15.08
N ARG A 31 -14.14 10.18 -14.42
CA ARG A 31 -15.26 9.93 -13.52
C ARG A 31 -16.38 9.10 -14.15
N ASP A 32 -16.68 9.36 -15.43
CA ASP A 32 -17.73 8.62 -16.16
C ASP A 32 -17.43 7.12 -16.33
N TYR A 33 -16.18 6.71 -16.14
CA TYR A 33 -15.76 5.31 -16.23
C TYR A 33 -15.75 4.58 -14.88
N TRP A 34 -15.94 5.29 -13.75
CA TRP A 34 -15.80 4.69 -12.41
C TRP A 34 -17.03 3.92 -11.96
N GLY A 35 -18.19 4.13 -12.60
CA GLY A 35 -19.46 3.60 -12.13
C GLY A 35 -19.88 4.20 -10.78
N GLU A 36 -20.76 3.50 -10.08
CA GLU A 36 -21.32 3.97 -8.79
C GLU A 36 -20.37 3.75 -7.61
N GLU A 37 -19.48 2.77 -7.70
CA GLU A 37 -18.56 2.37 -6.60
C GLU A 37 -17.11 2.85 -6.82
N GLY A 38 -16.85 3.60 -7.85
CA GLY A 38 -15.51 4.08 -8.17
C GLY A 38 -15.06 5.23 -7.30
N GLY A 39 -13.76 5.49 -7.34
CA GLY A 39 -13.14 6.55 -6.55
C GLY A 39 -11.69 6.78 -6.92
N VAL A 40 -10.95 7.41 -6.03
CA VAL A 40 -9.52 7.67 -6.20
C VAL A 40 -8.71 6.78 -5.27
N THR A 41 -7.83 5.96 -5.85
CA THR A 41 -6.82 5.21 -5.09
C THR A 41 -5.46 5.88 -5.26
N VAL A 42 -4.81 6.18 -4.14
CA VAL A 42 -3.41 6.61 -4.14
C VAL A 42 -2.52 5.45 -3.73
N SER A 43 -1.60 5.11 -4.64
CA SER A 43 -0.59 4.07 -4.45
C SER A 43 0.78 4.57 -4.95
N GLY A 44 1.67 3.71 -5.37
CA GLY A 44 2.92 4.11 -6.05
C GLY A 44 4.15 3.54 -5.39
N GLY A 45 5.05 4.37 -4.82
CA GLY A 45 6.04 3.96 -3.86
C GLY A 45 5.36 3.72 -2.51
N GLU A 46 5.47 4.68 -1.61
CA GLU A 46 4.75 4.65 -0.33
C GLU A 46 4.04 5.99 -0.11
N PRO A 47 2.70 6.03 -0.21
CA PRO A 47 1.93 7.28 -0.13
C PRO A 47 2.08 8.02 1.20
N MET A 48 2.30 7.32 2.31
CA MET A 48 2.49 7.93 3.62
C MET A 48 3.74 8.81 3.71
N LEU A 49 4.71 8.68 2.76
CA LEU A 49 5.84 9.59 2.65
C LEU A 49 5.41 10.99 2.20
N GLN A 50 4.24 11.12 1.58
CA GLN A 50 3.63 12.37 1.13
C GLN A 50 2.28 12.59 1.82
N ALA A 51 2.18 12.26 3.12
CA ALA A 51 0.92 12.20 3.85
C ALA A 51 0.12 13.51 3.80
N GLU A 52 0.76 14.69 3.84
CA GLU A 52 0.07 15.98 3.76
C GLU A 52 -0.58 16.19 2.38
N PHE A 53 0.17 15.89 1.31
CA PHE A 53 -0.33 15.98 -0.06
C PHE A 53 -1.52 15.03 -0.28
N VAL A 54 -1.38 13.78 0.17
CA VAL A 54 -2.44 12.77 -0.03
C VAL A 54 -3.66 13.08 0.82
N ALA A 55 -3.48 13.60 2.04
CA ALA A 55 -4.58 14.05 2.89
C ALA A 55 -5.40 15.15 2.21
N GLU A 56 -4.73 16.17 1.70
CA GLU A 56 -5.38 17.28 1.00
C GLU A 56 -6.10 16.81 -0.28
N LEU A 57 -5.46 15.92 -1.06
CA LEU A 57 -6.09 15.30 -2.23
C LEU A 57 -7.38 14.55 -1.86
N PHE A 58 -7.36 13.80 -0.76
CA PHE A 58 -8.53 13.03 -0.30
C PHE A 58 -9.64 13.92 0.26
N GLU A 59 -9.30 14.98 0.98
CA GLU A 59 -10.27 15.99 1.43
C GLU A 59 -10.96 16.69 0.25
N LEU A 60 -10.19 17.05 -0.79
CA LEU A 60 -10.74 17.60 -2.03
C LEU A 60 -11.63 16.58 -2.77
N ALA A 61 -11.22 15.31 -2.82
CA ALA A 61 -12.02 14.24 -3.42
C ALA A 61 -13.37 14.07 -2.69
N HIS A 62 -13.38 14.10 -1.35
CA HIS A 62 -14.60 14.07 -0.56
C HIS A 62 -15.52 15.27 -0.83
N ALA A 63 -14.96 16.48 -1.02
CA ALA A 63 -15.75 17.66 -1.39
C ALA A 63 -16.47 17.50 -2.73
N GLU A 64 -15.93 16.68 -3.64
CA GLU A 64 -16.51 16.31 -4.92
C GLU A 64 -17.42 15.04 -4.84
N GLY A 65 -17.63 14.50 -3.63
CA GLY A 65 -18.40 13.26 -3.42
C GLY A 65 -17.71 12.01 -3.99
N VAL A 66 -16.39 11.97 -3.97
CA VAL A 66 -15.56 10.89 -4.51
C VAL A 66 -14.95 10.11 -3.36
N SER A 67 -15.11 8.79 -3.36
CA SER A 67 -14.51 7.90 -2.38
C SER A 67 -13.00 7.79 -2.53
N THR A 68 -12.32 7.52 -1.41
CA THR A 68 -10.86 7.52 -1.32
C THR A 68 -10.30 6.19 -0.84
N CYS A 69 -9.22 5.74 -1.46
CA CYS A 69 -8.53 4.51 -1.08
C CYS A 69 -7.03 4.73 -0.96
N LEU A 70 -6.45 4.32 0.15
CA LEU A 70 -5.01 4.37 0.39
C LEU A 70 -4.40 2.97 0.22
N ASP A 71 -3.49 2.82 -0.73
CA ASP A 71 -2.72 1.59 -0.96
C ASP A 71 -1.31 1.73 -0.38
N THR A 72 -1.03 1.06 0.74
CA THR A 72 0.17 1.28 1.54
C THR A 72 0.77 0.00 2.12
N ALA A 73 2.08 -0.02 2.28
CA ALA A 73 2.78 -0.99 3.14
C ALA A 73 3.06 -0.43 4.55
N ALA A 74 2.60 0.78 4.85
CA ALA A 74 2.63 1.46 6.14
C ALA A 74 4.01 1.56 6.83
N GLY A 75 5.11 1.44 6.08
CA GLY A 75 6.47 1.59 6.64
C GLY A 75 6.69 2.90 7.38
N PRO A 76 6.23 4.06 6.87
CA PRO A 76 6.38 5.35 7.53
C PRO A 76 5.37 5.61 8.66
N PHE A 77 4.43 4.70 8.92
CA PHE A 77 3.37 4.94 9.92
C PHE A 77 3.93 5.30 11.30
N ARG A 78 3.35 6.34 11.89
CA ARG A 78 3.62 6.82 13.27
C ARG A 78 2.32 7.38 13.84
N ARG A 79 1.90 6.88 15.00
CA ARG A 79 0.65 7.31 15.67
C ARG A 79 0.64 8.80 16.04
N ASP A 80 1.80 9.36 16.34
CA ASP A 80 1.96 10.77 16.72
C ASP A 80 2.07 11.75 15.54
N SER A 81 2.22 11.25 14.31
CA SER A 81 2.26 12.08 13.11
C SER A 81 0.88 12.69 12.81
N ALA A 82 0.79 14.02 12.92
CA ALA A 82 -0.44 14.76 12.60
C ALA A 82 -0.83 14.59 11.11
N ALA A 83 0.15 14.59 10.20
CA ALA A 83 -0.08 14.40 8.77
C ALA A 83 -0.66 13.02 8.45
N ILE A 84 -0.11 11.95 9.05
CA ILE A 84 -0.63 10.59 8.85
C ILE A 84 -2.04 10.43 9.43
N ARG A 85 -2.31 11.00 10.62
CA ARG A 85 -3.67 10.97 11.19
C ARG A 85 -4.67 11.73 10.32
N ARG A 86 -4.30 12.90 9.76
CA ARG A 86 -5.13 13.67 8.83
C ARG A 86 -5.41 12.85 7.56
N LEU A 87 -4.39 12.22 6.99
CA LEU A 87 -4.53 11.33 5.84
C LEU A 87 -5.51 10.19 6.12
N LEU A 88 -5.32 9.46 7.21
CA LEU A 88 -6.18 8.33 7.55
C LEU A 88 -7.61 8.75 7.89
N ALA A 89 -7.83 9.94 8.45
CA ALA A 89 -9.15 10.51 8.68
C ALA A 89 -9.90 10.88 7.38
N ALA A 90 -9.16 11.13 6.29
CA ALA A 90 -9.70 11.42 4.97
C ALA A 90 -9.71 10.17 4.05
N THR A 91 -9.54 8.96 4.61
CA THR A 91 -9.45 7.72 3.85
C THR A 91 -10.67 6.83 4.15
N ASP A 92 -11.44 6.47 3.11
CA ASP A 92 -12.60 5.57 3.26
C ASP A 92 -12.23 4.10 3.32
N THR A 93 -11.16 3.72 2.62
CA THR A 93 -10.67 2.33 2.58
C THR A 93 -9.15 2.29 2.53
N VAL A 94 -8.55 1.37 3.27
CA VAL A 94 -7.11 1.11 3.20
C VAL A 94 -6.85 -0.28 2.60
N LEU A 95 -6.00 -0.35 1.59
CA LEU A 95 -5.35 -1.58 1.13
C LEU A 95 -4.01 -1.67 1.87
N LEU A 96 -3.94 -2.53 2.88
CA LEU A 96 -2.74 -2.68 3.70
C LEU A 96 -1.98 -3.94 3.29
N ASP A 97 -0.76 -3.74 2.80
CA ASP A 97 0.14 -4.82 2.44
C ASP A 97 0.89 -5.36 3.67
N VAL A 98 0.55 -6.55 4.11
CA VAL A 98 1.34 -7.30 5.10
C VAL A 98 2.30 -8.21 4.36
N LYS A 99 3.57 -7.81 4.27
CA LYS A 99 4.57 -8.50 3.43
C LYS A 99 5.08 -9.81 4.05
N ALA A 100 5.13 -9.92 5.36
CA ALA A 100 5.36 -11.13 6.13
C ALA A 100 4.97 -10.92 7.60
N MET A 101 4.61 -12.01 8.29
CA MET A 101 4.30 -12.03 9.73
C MET A 101 5.57 -12.21 10.55
N ASP A 102 6.48 -13.09 10.12
CA ASP A 102 7.79 -13.26 10.77
C ASP A 102 8.64 -11.99 10.58
N PRO A 103 9.15 -11.38 11.68
CA PRO A 103 9.92 -10.12 11.58
C PRO A 103 11.23 -10.24 10.78
N ALA A 104 11.91 -11.40 10.86
CA ALA A 104 13.14 -11.62 10.11
C ALA A 104 12.86 -11.78 8.63
N LEU A 105 11.80 -12.51 8.28
CA LEU A 105 11.31 -12.63 6.91
C LEU A 105 10.84 -11.26 6.37
N HIS A 106 10.08 -10.51 7.16
CA HIS A 106 9.65 -9.16 6.77
C HIS A 106 10.85 -8.28 6.43
N ARG A 107 11.86 -8.25 7.30
CA ARG A 107 13.10 -7.50 7.04
C ARG A 107 13.84 -8.00 5.80
N LYS A 108 13.85 -9.30 5.58
CA LYS A 108 14.45 -9.90 4.37
C LYS A 108 13.76 -9.42 3.10
N VAL A 109 12.43 -9.39 3.06
CA VAL A 109 11.67 -9.03 1.84
C VAL A 109 11.51 -7.54 1.61
N THR A 110 11.50 -6.73 2.69
CA THR A 110 11.26 -5.27 2.60
C THR A 110 12.49 -4.41 2.86
N GLY A 111 13.44 -4.90 3.63
CA GLY A 111 14.56 -4.11 4.17
C GLY A 111 14.21 -3.31 5.43
N ALA A 112 12.98 -3.40 5.95
CA ALA A 112 12.47 -2.62 7.08
C ALA A 112 11.85 -3.50 8.17
N ASP A 113 11.61 -2.92 9.36
CA ASP A 113 10.88 -3.56 10.45
C ASP A 113 9.37 -3.63 10.16
N SER A 114 8.73 -4.70 10.65
CA SER A 114 7.28 -4.91 10.54
C SER A 114 6.46 -4.16 11.60
N ALA A 115 7.09 -3.62 12.65
CA ALA A 115 6.39 -3.02 13.79
C ALA A 115 5.41 -1.90 13.37
N ALA A 116 5.83 -1.02 12.44
CA ALA A 116 5.00 0.07 11.95
C ALA A 116 3.74 -0.43 11.21
N VAL A 117 3.86 -1.54 10.46
CA VAL A 117 2.74 -2.15 9.71
C VAL A 117 1.69 -2.69 10.67
N PHE A 118 2.12 -3.44 11.69
CA PHE A 118 1.19 -4.00 12.69
C PHE A 118 0.59 -2.92 13.59
N ASP A 119 1.34 -1.87 13.91
CA ASP A 119 0.81 -0.73 14.66
C ASP A 119 -0.21 0.07 13.82
N CYS A 120 0.04 0.23 12.52
CA CYS A 120 -0.92 0.81 11.57
C CYS A 120 -2.22 -0.02 11.53
N ALA A 121 -2.12 -1.35 11.36
CA ALA A 121 -3.30 -2.22 11.32
C ALA A 121 -4.16 -2.10 12.58
N LYS A 122 -3.54 -2.04 13.77
CA LYS A 122 -4.24 -1.81 15.04
C LYS A 122 -4.89 -0.43 15.10
N TYR A 123 -4.18 0.61 14.65
CA TYR A 123 -4.72 1.96 14.59
C TYR A 123 -5.94 2.04 13.67
N LEU A 124 -5.90 1.38 12.52
CA LEU A 124 -7.05 1.30 11.60
C LEU A 124 -8.24 0.61 12.26
N ALA A 125 -8.01 -0.46 13.03
CA ALA A 125 -9.04 -1.16 13.76
C ALA A 125 -9.64 -0.30 14.89
N GLU A 126 -8.81 0.39 15.66
CA GLU A 126 -9.23 1.31 16.73
C GLU A 126 -10.10 2.46 16.21
N ASN A 127 -9.89 2.89 14.96
CA ASN A 127 -10.63 3.96 14.31
C ASN A 127 -11.72 3.46 13.33
N ALA A 128 -11.98 2.16 13.31
CA ALA A 128 -12.98 1.50 12.45
C ALA A 128 -12.84 1.83 10.95
N ILE A 129 -11.61 2.06 10.47
CA ILE A 129 -11.36 2.35 9.05
C ILE A 129 -11.41 1.04 8.27
N PRO A 130 -12.30 0.89 7.27
CA PRO A 130 -12.41 -0.32 6.45
C PRO A 130 -11.06 -0.68 5.82
N THR A 131 -10.62 -1.92 6.01
CA THR A 131 -9.28 -2.33 5.57
C THR A 131 -9.34 -3.65 4.80
N TRP A 132 -8.66 -3.70 3.66
CA TRP A 132 -8.32 -4.94 2.98
C TRP A 132 -6.87 -5.28 3.32
N ILE A 133 -6.66 -6.47 3.85
CA ILE A 133 -5.31 -6.99 4.05
C ILE A 133 -4.89 -7.71 2.78
N ARG A 134 -3.72 -7.35 2.24
CA ARG A 134 -3.13 -8.04 1.09
C ARG A 134 -1.82 -8.69 1.48
N HIS A 135 -1.60 -9.88 0.93
CA HIS A 135 -0.37 -10.64 1.12
C HIS A 135 0.04 -11.27 -0.21
N VAL A 136 1.30 -11.13 -0.58
CA VAL A 136 1.84 -11.74 -1.79
C VAL A 136 2.46 -13.09 -1.44
N ASN A 137 1.91 -14.16 -2.01
CA ASN A 137 2.44 -15.51 -1.87
C ASN A 137 3.63 -15.70 -2.81
N VAL A 138 4.83 -15.51 -2.30
CA VAL A 138 6.07 -15.76 -3.04
C VAL A 138 6.53 -17.20 -2.77
N PRO A 139 6.59 -18.08 -3.78
CA PRO A 139 6.93 -19.49 -3.60
C PRO A 139 8.22 -19.70 -2.82
N GLY A 140 8.14 -20.52 -1.76
CA GLY A 140 9.27 -20.83 -0.88
C GLY A 140 9.79 -19.66 -0.03
N LEU A 141 9.06 -18.55 0.02
CA LEU A 141 9.47 -17.38 0.80
C LEU A 141 8.36 -16.92 1.78
N THR A 142 7.22 -16.48 1.26
CA THR A 142 6.11 -15.94 2.09
C THR A 142 4.86 -16.81 2.06
N ASP A 143 4.90 -17.96 1.43
CA ASP A 143 3.77 -18.89 1.20
C ASP A 143 3.74 -20.10 2.15
N SER A 144 4.60 -20.11 3.19
CA SER A 144 4.60 -21.23 4.14
C SER A 144 3.28 -21.32 4.91
N ALA A 145 2.84 -22.55 5.22
CA ALA A 145 1.63 -22.76 6.00
C ALA A 145 1.69 -22.12 7.41
N GLU A 146 2.88 -21.91 7.96
CA GLU A 146 3.08 -21.23 9.25
C GLU A 146 2.82 -19.73 9.09
N GLU A 147 3.41 -19.11 8.07
CA GLU A 147 3.26 -17.70 7.75
C GLU A 147 1.79 -17.34 7.47
N LEU A 148 1.11 -18.16 6.66
CA LEU A 148 -0.30 -17.93 6.32
C LEU A 148 -1.22 -18.10 7.54
N ARG A 149 -1.00 -19.12 8.38
CA ARG A 149 -1.76 -19.25 9.65
C ARG A 149 -1.52 -18.08 10.61
N ALA A 150 -0.29 -17.58 10.70
CA ALA A 150 0.02 -16.41 11.52
C ALA A 150 -0.72 -15.17 11.01
N LEU A 151 -0.78 -14.97 9.69
CA LEU A 151 -1.55 -13.88 9.07
C LEU A 151 -3.05 -14.01 9.36
N GLU A 152 -3.63 -15.20 9.18
CA GLU A 152 -5.04 -15.45 9.47
C GLU A 152 -5.38 -15.17 10.94
N ALA A 153 -4.53 -15.65 11.86
CA ALA A 153 -4.69 -15.39 13.29
C ALA A 153 -4.60 -13.90 13.63
N PHE A 154 -3.69 -13.17 13.00
CA PHE A 154 -3.59 -11.72 13.15
C PHE A 154 -4.82 -11.00 12.62
N VAL A 155 -5.26 -11.32 11.40
CA VAL A 155 -6.46 -10.73 10.77
C VAL A 155 -7.71 -10.96 11.64
N ALA A 156 -7.85 -12.12 12.24
CA ALA A 156 -8.98 -12.43 13.14
C ALA A 156 -9.06 -11.50 14.37
N THR A 157 -7.99 -10.79 14.71
CA THR A 157 -7.98 -9.79 15.79
C THR A 157 -8.41 -8.37 15.33
N LEU A 158 -8.65 -8.17 14.03
CA LEU A 158 -8.91 -6.86 13.44
C LEU A 158 -10.38 -6.77 12.93
N PRO A 159 -11.30 -6.19 13.69
CA PRO A 159 -12.74 -6.18 13.36
C PRO A 159 -13.11 -5.31 12.16
N ASN A 160 -12.20 -4.44 11.73
CA ASN A 160 -12.37 -3.53 10.58
C ASN A 160 -11.93 -4.14 9.25
N VAL A 161 -11.38 -5.37 9.25
CA VAL A 161 -10.96 -6.03 8.02
C VAL A 161 -12.18 -6.54 7.27
N VAL A 162 -12.40 -6.00 6.07
CA VAL A 162 -13.53 -6.34 5.20
C VAL A 162 -13.15 -7.38 4.15
N LYS A 163 -11.85 -7.53 3.85
CA LYS A 163 -11.33 -8.52 2.92
C LYS A 163 -9.89 -8.89 3.24
N THR A 164 -9.54 -10.17 3.06
CA THR A 164 -8.14 -10.62 2.97
C THR A 164 -7.91 -11.16 1.56
N GLU A 165 -6.83 -10.74 0.93
CA GLU A 165 -6.51 -11.10 -0.43
C GLU A 165 -5.08 -11.64 -0.53
N TYR A 166 -4.97 -12.88 -1.01
CA TYR A 166 -3.71 -13.53 -1.31
C TYR A 166 -3.38 -13.36 -2.78
N LEU A 167 -2.34 -12.59 -3.06
CA LEU A 167 -1.91 -12.29 -4.42
C LEU A 167 -0.83 -13.28 -4.86
N PRO A 168 -0.95 -13.91 -6.02
CA PRO A 168 0.12 -14.74 -6.54
C PRO A 168 1.34 -13.85 -6.86
N TYR A 169 2.53 -14.40 -6.62
CA TYR A 169 3.76 -13.75 -7.10
C TYR A 169 3.77 -13.72 -8.63
N HIS A 170 4.28 -12.63 -9.19
CA HIS A 170 4.60 -12.54 -10.61
C HIS A 170 5.80 -11.60 -10.85
N ALA A 171 6.52 -11.85 -11.94
CA ALA A 171 7.78 -11.21 -12.26
C ALA A 171 7.64 -9.97 -13.18
N TYR A 172 6.47 -9.32 -13.23
CA TYR A 172 6.20 -8.19 -14.16
C TYR A 172 7.13 -6.98 -13.96
N GLY A 173 7.70 -6.81 -12.76
CA GLY A 173 8.63 -5.71 -12.48
C GLY A 173 10.06 -5.94 -12.95
N VAL A 174 10.45 -7.15 -13.36
CA VAL A 174 11.86 -7.53 -13.64
C VAL A 174 12.53 -6.62 -14.67
N GLU A 175 11.81 -6.27 -15.74
CA GLU A 175 12.36 -5.38 -16.77
C GLU A 175 12.71 -3.99 -16.23
N LYS A 176 11.95 -3.47 -15.25
CA LYS A 176 12.26 -2.20 -14.59
C LYS A 176 13.53 -2.30 -13.74
N TRP A 177 13.74 -3.43 -13.04
CA TRP A 177 14.97 -3.68 -12.29
C TRP A 177 16.19 -3.71 -13.21
N ARG A 178 16.07 -4.40 -14.36
CA ARG A 178 17.10 -4.46 -15.38
C ARG A 178 17.43 -3.08 -15.97
N ALA A 179 16.38 -2.30 -16.29
CA ALA A 179 16.55 -0.94 -16.81
C ALA A 179 17.27 0.00 -15.84
N LEU A 180 17.11 -0.23 -14.52
CA LEU A 180 17.81 0.50 -13.47
C LEU A 180 19.21 -0.05 -13.17
N GLY A 181 19.64 -1.13 -13.82
CA GLY A 181 20.92 -1.78 -13.54
C GLY A 181 20.98 -2.46 -12.17
N ILE A 182 19.86 -2.77 -11.57
CA ILE A 182 19.75 -3.38 -10.23
C ILE A 182 19.47 -4.88 -10.40
N PRO A 183 20.28 -5.78 -9.82
CA PRO A 183 20.02 -7.22 -9.85
C PRO A 183 18.67 -7.54 -9.22
N TYR A 184 17.84 -8.35 -9.91
CA TYR A 184 16.56 -8.78 -9.37
C TYR A 184 16.76 -9.92 -8.37
N PRO A 185 16.38 -9.76 -7.08
CA PRO A 185 16.71 -10.74 -6.03
C PRO A 185 16.04 -12.11 -6.18
N LEU A 186 14.98 -12.21 -6.98
CA LEU A 186 14.21 -13.44 -7.21
C LEU A 186 14.33 -13.89 -8.69
N ASP A 187 15.49 -13.62 -9.32
CA ASP A 187 15.71 -14.02 -10.70
C ASP A 187 15.62 -15.55 -10.84
N GLY A 188 14.88 -16.00 -11.86
CA GLY A 188 14.62 -17.42 -12.08
C GLY A 188 13.47 -18.01 -11.25
N LEU A 189 12.86 -17.27 -10.32
CA LEU A 189 11.64 -17.71 -9.65
C LEU A 189 10.44 -17.55 -10.62
N THR A 190 9.75 -18.65 -10.87
CA THR A 190 8.49 -18.67 -11.65
C THR A 190 7.29 -18.70 -10.72
N ALA A 191 6.20 -18.06 -11.14
CA ALA A 191 4.90 -18.12 -10.45
C ALA A 191 4.29 -19.51 -10.50
#